data_f552b7ca431ef6b56a7dd5b49f2ae3ed
#
_entry.id   f552b7ca431ef6b56a7dd5b49f2ae3ed
#
_cell.length_a   1.000
_cell.length_b   1.000
_cell.length_c   1.000
_cell.angle_alpha   90.00
_cell.angle_beta   90.00
_cell.angle_gamma   90.00
#
_symmetry.space_group_name_H-M   'P 1'
#
loop_
_entity.id
_entity.type
_entity.pdbx_description
1 polymer ?
#
loop_
_entity_poly.entity_id
_entity_poly.type
_entity_poly.pdbx_seq_one_letter_code
_entity_poly.pdbx_strand_id
1 'polypeptide(L)'
;MLSRFAVMILALLLLGVAELAWGQDEEPGFSARGADNCIGCHRRWEPPLMGIFETPHGNPHDARSPFGEEQLQCEACHGPGGAHAGRVKRGDPRPPIYNFGSDADTPVEVQNGMCMQCHDGHVGEQWAGSAHDINTVACADCHSLHTPEDAVLDSRSQAEACYACHAEVKSDFLKPSAHPVRQGALACTDCHNPHGTANDSLLKRATLNQTCYDCHAEKRGPLVWEHAPVVEDCSVCHDPHGAVHPAMLTRRPPQLCQSCHTPSGHPSVPYDTGGLPDGTASPFLLGGNCLNCHTQVHGSNHPSGKALMR
;
A
#
# COMPACT_ATOMS: atom_id res chain seq x y z
N MET A 1 65.90 -20.31 43.09
CA MET A 1 64.96 -19.34 42.47
C MET A 1 64.43 -19.79 41.15
N LEU A 2 64.93 -20.87 40.52
CA LEU A 2 64.42 -21.34 39.17
C LEU A 2 63.13 -22.22 39.25
N SER A 3 62.74 -22.74 40.42
CA SER A 3 61.59 -23.63 40.55
C SER A 3 60.20 -22.92 40.49
N ARG A 4 60.14 -21.64 40.87
CA ARG A 4 58.85 -20.90 40.89
C ARG A 4 58.44 -20.35 39.47
N PHE A 5 59.41 -20.10 38.60
CA PHE A 5 59.14 -19.66 37.24
C PHE A 5 58.64 -20.78 36.33
N ALA A 6 59.10 -22.02 36.50
CA ALA A 6 58.67 -23.18 35.71
C ALA A 6 57.21 -23.58 36.01
N VAL A 7 56.75 -23.43 37.24
CA VAL A 7 55.37 -23.73 37.64
C VAL A 7 54.37 -22.66 37.12
N MET A 8 54.83 -21.39 37.06
CA MET A 8 53.99 -20.31 36.51
C MET A 8 53.80 -20.38 35.00
N ILE A 9 54.81 -20.82 34.25
CA ILE A 9 54.75 -20.98 32.81
C ILE A 9 53.85 -22.20 32.45
N LEU A 10 53.91 -23.28 33.24
CA LEU A 10 53.06 -24.46 33.03
C LEU A 10 51.59 -24.17 33.33
N ALA A 11 51.28 -23.33 34.34
CA ALA A 11 49.92 -22.89 34.66
C ALA A 11 49.34 -21.94 33.61
N LEU A 12 50.14 -21.10 32.96
CA LEU A 12 49.73 -20.22 31.86
C LEU A 12 49.49 -21.01 30.56
N LEU A 13 50.21 -22.11 30.33
CA LEU A 13 49.99 -22.97 29.17
C LEU A 13 48.75 -23.84 29.32
N LEU A 14 48.32 -24.16 30.55
CA LEU A 14 47.07 -24.92 30.81
C LEU A 14 45.82 -24.05 30.78
N LEU A 15 45.95 -22.73 31.01
CA LEU A 15 44.84 -21.79 30.85
C LEU A 15 44.56 -21.38 29.39
N GLY A 16 45.53 -21.55 28.51
CA GLY A 16 45.39 -21.22 27.07
C GLY A 16 44.70 -22.30 26.21
N VAL A 17 44.39 -23.48 26.77
CA VAL A 17 43.77 -24.60 26.02
C VAL A 17 42.27 -24.75 26.33
N ALA A 18 41.71 -23.99 27.28
CA ALA A 18 40.31 -24.05 27.66
C ALA A 18 39.36 -23.15 26.85
N GLU A 19 39.86 -22.34 25.88
CA GLU A 19 39.04 -21.42 25.09
C GLU A 19 38.69 -21.93 23.67
N LEU A 20 38.90 -23.21 23.35
CA LEU A 20 38.64 -23.76 22.02
C LEU A 20 37.52 -24.79 21.97
N ALA A 21 36.56 -24.73 22.90
CA ALA A 21 35.35 -25.54 22.86
C ALA A 21 34.07 -24.69 22.93
N TRP A 22 34.07 -23.53 22.29
CA TRP A 22 32.83 -22.93 21.86
C TRP A 22 32.40 -23.71 20.64
N GLY A 23 31.28 -24.41 20.76
CA GLY A 23 30.69 -25.13 19.64
C GLY A 23 30.62 -24.17 18.46
N GLN A 24 31.24 -24.54 17.35
CA GLN A 24 30.92 -23.97 16.07
C GLN A 24 29.46 -24.38 15.86
N ASP A 25 28.53 -23.47 16.09
CA ASP A 25 27.22 -23.56 15.49
C ASP A 25 27.53 -23.59 13.99
N GLU A 26 27.48 -24.81 13.39
CA GLU A 26 27.59 -24.96 11.94
C GLU A 26 26.54 -24.06 11.34
N GLU A 27 26.95 -23.01 10.61
CA GLU A 27 26.05 -22.19 9.83
C GLU A 27 25.15 -23.14 9.02
N PRO A 28 23.83 -23.00 9.10
CA PRO A 28 22.93 -23.91 8.43
C PRO A 28 23.21 -23.88 6.92
N GLY A 29 23.79 -24.96 6.41
CA GLY A 29 24.19 -25.05 5.01
C GLY A 29 23.01 -25.10 4.05
N PHE A 30 23.24 -24.67 2.82
CA PHE A 30 22.27 -24.81 1.73
C PHE A 30 22.09 -26.28 1.33
N SER A 31 20.93 -26.62 0.74
CA SER A 31 20.63 -27.98 0.32
C SER A 31 21.47 -28.38 -0.92
N ALA A 32 21.99 -29.61 -0.93
CA ALA A 32 22.91 -30.05 -1.97
C ALA A 32 22.29 -30.17 -3.38
N ARG A 33 20.96 -30.17 -3.50
CA ARG A 33 20.24 -30.33 -4.78
C ARG A 33 19.23 -29.20 -5.02
N GLY A 34 19.36 -28.08 -4.31
CA GLY A 34 18.48 -26.94 -4.46
C GLY A 34 16.99 -27.30 -4.37
N ALA A 35 16.20 -26.79 -5.29
CA ALA A 35 14.75 -26.97 -5.32
C ALA A 35 14.27 -28.43 -5.36
N ASP A 36 15.05 -29.36 -5.93
CA ASP A 36 14.67 -30.78 -5.99
C ASP A 36 14.49 -31.41 -4.60
N ASN A 37 15.26 -30.92 -3.61
CA ASN A 37 15.09 -31.36 -2.22
C ASN A 37 13.75 -30.87 -1.64
N CYS A 38 13.35 -29.65 -1.96
CA CYS A 38 12.11 -29.03 -1.47
C CYS A 38 10.88 -29.65 -2.14
N ILE A 39 10.89 -29.75 -3.47
CA ILE A 39 9.79 -30.27 -4.28
C ILE A 39 9.47 -31.73 -3.94
N GLY A 40 10.47 -32.52 -3.53
CA GLY A 40 10.26 -33.90 -3.11
C GLY A 40 9.18 -34.08 -2.04
N CYS A 41 9.04 -33.11 -1.13
CA CYS A 41 8.04 -33.09 -0.07
C CYS A 41 6.88 -32.11 -0.34
N HIS A 42 7.18 -30.95 -0.91
CA HIS A 42 6.25 -29.81 -1.00
C HIS A 42 5.42 -29.73 -2.30
N ARG A 43 5.66 -30.58 -3.29
CA ARG A 43 4.96 -30.58 -4.59
C ARG A 43 3.44 -30.56 -4.51
N ARG A 44 2.87 -31.16 -3.45
CA ARG A 44 1.42 -31.36 -3.30
C ARG A 44 0.79 -30.47 -2.23
N TRP A 45 1.51 -29.45 -1.80
CA TRP A 45 0.95 -28.50 -0.82
C TRP A 45 -0.14 -27.63 -1.47
N GLU A 46 -1.11 -27.27 -0.67
CA GLU A 46 -2.11 -26.25 -0.99
C GLU A 46 -1.87 -25.03 -0.09
N PRO A 47 -1.80 -23.83 -0.64
CA PRO A 47 -1.85 -23.50 -2.09
C PRO A 47 -0.66 -24.05 -2.87
N PRO A 48 -0.80 -24.23 -4.21
CA PRO A 48 0.19 -24.92 -5.02
C PRO A 48 1.49 -24.11 -5.14
N LEU A 49 2.59 -24.64 -4.59
CA LEU A 49 3.91 -23.99 -4.66
C LEU A 49 4.49 -23.98 -6.07
N MET A 50 4.04 -24.91 -6.91
CA MET A 50 4.59 -25.10 -8.26
C MET A 50 4.28 -23.93 -9.20
N GLY A 51 3.29 -23.08 -8.85
CA GLY A 51 3.00 -21.88 -9.62
C GLY A 51 4.14 -20.88 -9.70
N ILE A 52 5.14 -20.95 -8.81
CA ILE A 52 6.34 -20.11 -8.90
C ILE A 52 7.06 -20.25 -10.24
N PHE A 53 7.05 -21.44 -10.85
CA PHE A 53 7.71 -21.69 -12.14
C PHE A 53 7.00 -21.03 -13.33
N GLU A 54 5.80 -20.49 -13.11
CA GLU A 54 5.05 -19.71 -14.09
C GLU A 54 5.23 -18.19 -13.87
N THR A 55 6.04 -17.79 -12.87
CA THR A 55 6.33 -16.40 -12.53
C THR A 55 7.73 -15.98 -13.01
N PRO A 56 8.03 -14.68 -13.09
CA PRO A 56 9.39 -14.20 -13.35
C PRO A 56 10.43 -14.71 -12.33
N HIS A 57 10.03 -14.92 -11.06
CA HIS A 57 10.93 -15.42 -10.02
C HIS A 57 11.35 -16.87 -10.26
N GLY A 58 10.51 -17.69 -10.88
CA GLY A 58 10.80 -19.08 -11.21
C GLY A 58 11.45 -19.30 -12.58
N ASN A 59 11.79 -18.25 -13.32
CA ASN A 59 12.33 -18.35 -14.67
C ASN A 59 13.81 -18.77 -14.67
N PRO A 60 14.17 -19.97 -15.14
CA PRO A 60 15.57 -20.44 -15.14
C PRO A 60 16.45 -19.76 -16.20
N HIS A 61 15.85 -19.04 -17.15
CA HIS A 61 16.56 -18.37 -18.24
C HIS A 61 16.84 -16.88 -17.96
N ASP A 62 16.39 -16.35 -16.84
CA ASP A 62 16.73 -14.99 -16.39
C ASP A 62 17.76 -15.08 -15.25
N ALA A 63 18.98 -14.60 -15.48
CA ALA A 63 20.04 -14.60 -14.49
C ALA A 63 19.73 -13.78 -13.22
N ARG A 64 18.72 -12.89 -13.27
CA ARG A 64 18.24 -12.11 -12.12
C ARG A 64 17.20 -12.89 -11.30
N SER A 65 16.62 -13.95 -11.87
CA SER A 65 15.66 -14.80 -11.17
C SER A 65 16.37 -15.62 -10.09
N PRO A 66 15.72 -15.84 -8.92
CA PRO A 66 16.20 -16.81 -7.94
C PRO A 66 16.47 -18.22 -8.52
N PHE A 67 15.82 -18.58 -9.61
CA PHE A 67 15.98 -19.87 -10.30
C PHE A 67 16.93 -19.81 -11.51
N GLY A 68 17.58 -18.67 -11.75
CA GLY A 68 18.63 -18.54 -12.77
C GLY A 68 19.82 -19.47 -12.52
N GLU A 69 20.74 -19.50 -13.45
CA GLU A 69 21.96 -20.32 -13.37
C GLU A 69 22.77 -19.90 -12.11
N GLU A 70 23.23 -20.91 -11.34
CA GLU A 70 24.00 -20.73 -10.09
C GLU A 70 23.26 -19.98 -8.95
N GLN A 71 21.95 -19.75 -9.06
CA GLN A 71 21.17 -19.09 -8.01
C GLN A 71 20.66 -20.09 -6.95
N LEU A 72 20.25 -19.57 -5.79
CA LEU A 72 19.86 -20.37 -4.62
C LEU A 72 18.44 -20.96 -4.71
N GLN A 73 17.67 -20.65 -5.74
CA GLN A 73 16.33 -21.16 -6.00
C GLN A 73 15.38 -20.88 -4.81
N CYS A 74 14.69 -21.89 -4.27
CA CYS A 74 13.82 -21.72 -3.11
C CYS A 74 14.54 -21.06 -1.91
N GLU A 75 15.80 -21.40 -1.73
CA GLU A 75 16.61 -20.93 -0.60
C GLU A 75 17.05 -19.46 -0.75
N ALA A 76 16.90 -18.87 -1.93
CA ALA A 76 17.09 -17.43 -2.11
C ALA A 76 16.12 -16.59 -1.27
N CYS A 77 14.92 -17.11 -1.02
CA CYS A 77 13.90 -16.48 -0.20
C CYS A 77 13.78 -17.15 1.17
N HIS A 78 13.74 -18.49 1.20
CA HIS A 78 13.49 -19.27 2.41
C HIS A 78 14.73 -19.49 3.29
N GLY A 79 15.89 -18.98 2.87
CA GLY A 79 17.16 -19.17 3.57
C GLY A 79 17.70 -20.60 3.49
N PRO A 80 18.83 -20.88 4.19
CA PRO A 80 19.51 -22.18 4.12
C PRO A 80 18.61 -23.30 4.64
N GLY A 81 18.21 -24.19 3.74
CA GLY A 81 17.28 -25.31 4.01
C GLY A 81 17.94 -26.68 4.16
N GLY A 82 19.28 -26.77 4.13
CA GLY A 82 19.97 -28.05 4.17
C GLY A 82 19.64 -28.90 5.39
N ALA A 83 19.56 -28.29 6.57
CA ALA A 83 19.15 -28.97 7.81
C ALA A 83 17.66 -29.36 7.77
N HIS A 84 16.79 -28.50 7.25
CA HIS A 84 15.35 -28.74 7.08
C HIS A 84 15.11 -29.93 6.13
N ALA A 85 15.79 -29.96 4.99
CA ALA A 85 15.68 -31.02 3.98
C ALA A 85 16.42 -32.30 4.39
N GLY A 86 17.26 -32.25 5.42
CA GLY A 86 18.05 -33.37 5.93
C GLY A 86 17.24 -34.48 6.56
N ARG A 87 17.93 -35.49 7.07
CA ARG A 87 17.32 -36.61 7.79
C ARG A 87 17.01 -36.20 9.23
N VAL A 88 15.75 -36.24 9.60
CA VAL A 88 15.30 -36.11 11.01
C VAL A 88 14.82 -37.46 11.51
N LYS A 89 14.91 -37.70 12.83
CA LYS A 89 14.33 -38.92 13.44
C LYS A 89 12.80 -38.84 13.32
N ARG A 90 12.18 -40.02 13.22
CA ARG A 90 10.72 -40.11 13.12
C ARG A 90 10.07 -39.51 14.39
N GLY A 91 9.27 -38.47 14.20
CA GLY A 91 8.58 -37.75 15.27
C GLY A 91 9.27 -36.48 15.75
N ASP A 92 10.49 -36.22 15.36
CA ASP A 92 11.16 -34.95 15.65
C ASP A 92 10.68 -33.84 14.68
N PRO A 93 10.55 -32.61 15.13
CA PRO A 93 10.26 -31.46 14.25
C PRO A 93 11.45 -31.21 13.31
N ARG A 94 11.17 -30.76 12.11
CA ARG A 94 12.22 -30.31 11.20
C ARG A 94 12.77 -28.95 11.65
N PRO A 95 14.06 -28.67 11.49
CA PRO A 95 14.60 -27.34 11.69
C PRO A 95 13.81 -26.31 10.89
N PRO A 96 13.54 -25.12 11.43
CA PRO A 96 12.79 -24.10 10.73
C PRO A 96 13.56 -23.53 9.54
N ILE A 97 12.83 -23.02 8.56
CA ILE A 97 13.30 -22.13 7.49
C ILE A 97 12.47 -20.87 7.52
N TYR A 98 12.84 -19.83 6.79
CA TYR A 98 12.04 -18.62 6.71
C TYR A 98 10.69 -18.92 6.04
N ASN A 99 9.63 -18.47 6.69
CA ASN A 99 8.26 -18.50 6.20
C ASN A 99 7.72 -17.06 6.06
N PHE A 100 6.69 -16.86 5.26
CA PHE A 100 6.22 -15.54 4.85
C PHE A 100 4.72 -15.40 5.07
N GLY A 101 4.29 -14.14 5.29
CA GLY A 101 2.91 -13.74 5.55
C GLY A 101 2.67 -13.37 6.99
N SER A 102 1.48 -12.86 7.28
CA SER A 102 1.08 -12.35 8.60
C SER A 102 1.11 -13.40 9.73
N ASP A 103 0.91 -14.67 9.38
CA ASP A 103 0.90 -15.78 10.33
C ASP A 103 2.26 -16.49 10.43
N ALA A 104 3.30 -15.93 9.81
CA ALA A 104 4.63 -16.53 9.80
C ALA A 104 5.38 -16.34 11.11
N ASP A 105 6.14 -17.36 11.53
CA ASP A 105 7.05 -17.26 12.70
C ASP A 105 8.29 -16.38 12.41
N THR A 106 8.61 -16.17 11.14
CA THR A 106 9.73 -15.32 10.72
C THR A 106 9.39 -13.84 10.95
N PRO A 107 10.22 -13.08 11.69
CA PRO A 107 9.97 -11.65 11.88
C PRO A 107 9.85 -10.89 10.55
N VAL A 108 8.94 -9.89 10.49
CA VAL A 108 8.63 -9.14 9.27
C VAL A 108 9.87 -8.47 8.67
N GLU A 109 10.77 -7.97 9.50
CA GLU A 109 12.03 -7.36 9.07
C GLU A 109 12.91 -8.36 8.32
N VAL A 110 12.91 -9.64 8.74
CA VAL A 110 13.64 -10.71 8.05
C VAL A 110 12.92 -11.07 6.75
N GLN A 111 11.58 -11.21 6.77
CA GLN A 111 10.79 -11.47 5.57
C GLN A 111 11.05 -10.40 4.50
N ASN A 112 10.90 -9.13 4.86
CA ASN A 112 11.11 -7.99 3.97
C ASN A 112 12.57 -7.90 3.51
N GLY A 113 13.53 -8.17 4.42
CA GLY A 113 14.95 -8.22 4.11
C GLY A 113 15.30 -9.21 3.01
N MET A 114 14.62 -10.36 2.93
CA MET A 114 14.84 -11.34 1.85
C MET A 114 14.42 -10.78 0.48
N CYS A 115 13.32 -10.04 0.41
CA CYS A 115 12.88 -9.38 -0.81
C CYS A 115 13.83 -8.25 -1.22
N MET A 116 14.26 -7.45 -0.25
CA MET A 116 15.10 -6.28 -0.46
C MET A 116 16.53 -6.60 -0.90
N GLN A 117 16.98 -7.84 -0.82
CA GLN A 117 18.27 -8.26 -1.41
C GLN A 117 18.33 -8.02 -2.93
N CYS A 118 17.19 -8.02 -3.61
CA CYS A 118 17.09 -7.80 -5.04
C CYS A 118 16.20 -6.59 -5.39
N HIS A 119 15.22 -6.24 -4.52
CA HIS A 119 14.29 -5.14 -4.70
C HIS A 119 14.71 -3.88 -3.92
N ASP A 120 16.01 -3.64 -3.77
CA ASP A 120 16.62 -2.53 -3.06
C ASP A 120 16.52 -1.18 -3.80
N GLY A 121 16.28 -1.19 -5.11
CA GLY A 121 16.16 -0.01 -5.94
C GLY A 121 14.90 0.80 -5.66
N HIS A 122 14.11 1.08 -6.70
CA HIS A 122 12.96 1.99 -6.62
C HIS A 122 11.93 1.65 -5.53
N VAL A 123 11.68 0.36 -5.27
CA VAL A 123 10.77 -0.08 -4.20
C VAL A 123 11.41 0.14 -2.82
N GLY A 124 12.67 -0.30 -2.63
CA GLY A 124 13.37 -0.21 -1.36
C GLY A 124 13.58 1.23 -0.89
N GLU A 125 13.91 2.14 -1.81
CA GLU A 125 14.10 3.56 -1.49
C GLU A 125 12.83 4.24 -0.94
N GLN A 126 11.67 3.79 -1.38
CA GLN A 126 10.37 4.36 -0.96
C GLN A 126 9.76 3.61 0.23
N TRP A 127 10.10 2.34 0.42
CA TRP A 127 9.56 1.50 1.46
C TRP A 127 10.01 1.92 2.86
N ALA A 128 11.31 2.12 3.03
CA ALA A 128 11.89 2.42 4.33
C ALA A 128 11.27 3.68 4.96
N GLY A 129 10.64 3.52 6.12
CA GLY A 129 9.93 4.58 6.84
C GLY A 129 8.54 4.93 6.26
N SER A 130 8.04 4.19 5.26
CA SER A 130 6.66 4.34 4.78
C SER A 130 5.64 3.95 5.84
N ALA A 131 4.38 4.33 5.63
CA ALA A 131 3.30 3.96 6.56
C ALA A 131 3.16 2.44 6.72
N HIS A 132 3.34 1.65 5.66
CA HIS A 132 3.28 0.20 5.74
C HIS A 132 4.50 -0.40 6.45
N ASP A 133 5.69 0.12 6.20
CA ASP A 133 6.92 -0.32 6.89
C ASP A 133 6.84 -0.05 8.40
N ILE A 134 6.47 1.17 8.80
CA ILE A 134 6.30 1.55 10.22
C ILE A 134 5.26 0.68 10.94
N ASN A 135 4.22 0.23 10.22
CA ASN A 135 3.19 -0.66 10.75
C ASN A 135 3.52 -2.15 10.55
N THR A 136 4.78 -2.49 10.27
CA THR A 136 5.27 -3.87 10.19
C THR A 136 4.49 -4.76 9.22
N VAL A 137 4.13 -4.21 8.04
CA VAL A 137 3.49 -4.97 6.96
C VAL A 137 4.55 -5.75 6.19
N ALA A 138 4.34 -7.04 6.00
CA ALA A 138 5.22 -7.86 5.19
C ALA A 138 4.92 -7.67 3.69
N CYS A 139 5.94 -7.72 2.84
CA CYS A 139 5.75 -7.74 1.39
C CYS A 139 4.78 -8.87 0.98
N ALA A 140 4.87 -10.01 1.64
CA ALA A 140 4.04 -11.18 1.43
C ALA A 140 2.59 -11.04 1.93
N ASP A 141 2.25 -9.99 2.67
CA ASP A 141 0.84 -9.71 3.04
C ASP A 141 0.04 -9.19 1.84
N CYS A 142 0.75 -8.66 0.84
CA CYS A 142 0.16 -8.13 -0.38
C CYS A 142 0.54 -8.96 -1.60
N HIS A 143 1.80 -9.41 -1.70
CA HIS A 143 2.35 -10.09 -2.87
C HIS A 143 2.36 -11.60 -2.73
N SER A 144 1.92 -12.30 -3.77
CA SER A 144 1.90 -13.76 -3.86
C SER A 144 2.86 -14.23 -4.92
N LEU A 145 3.98 -14.89 -4.51
CA LEU A 145 5.05 -15.29 -5.42
C LEU A 145 4.89 -16.71 -5.99
N HIS A 146 4.07 -17.56 -5.35
CA HIS A 146 3.86 -18.94 -5.78
C HIS A 146 2.68 -19.10 -6.75
N THR A 147 2.15 -18.00 -7.27
CA THR A 147 1.09 -17.97 -8.27
C THR A 147 1.49 -17.02 -9.40
N PRO A 148 1.16 -17.34 -10.66
CA PRO A 148 1.37 -16.42 -11.78
C PRO A 148 0.46 -15.18 -11.71
N GLU A 149 -0.61 -15.26 -10.92
CA GLU A 149 -1.61 -14.21 -10.75
C GLU A 149 -1.44 -13.55 -9.37
N ASP A 150 -0.60 -12.53 -9.30
CA ASP A 150 -0.50 -11.70 -8.10
C ASP A 150 -1.65 -10.68 -8.09
N ALA A 151 -2.57 -10.83 -7.12
CA ALA A 151 -3.80 -10.05 -7.04
C ALA A 151 -3.57 -8.53 -6.98
N VAL A 152 -2.46 -8.08 -6.41
CA VAL A 152 -2.16 -6.64 -6.31
C VAL A 152 -1.64 -6.03 -7.60
N LEU A 153 -1.28 -6.84 -8.59
CA LEU A 153 -0.80 -6.39 -9.90
C LEU A 153 -1.92 -6.29 -10.95
N ASP A 154 -3.10 -6.86 -10.70
CA ASP A 154 -4.27 -6.72 -11.58
C ASP A 154 -5.25 -5.70 -10.97
N SER A 155 -5.58 -4.65 -11.71
CA SER A 155 -6.50 -3.58 -11.29
C SER A 155 -7.88 -4.08 -10.85
N ARG A 156 -8.33 -5.23 -11.35
CA ARG A 156 -9.63 -5.82 -11.02
C ARG A 156 -9.65 -6.57 -9.68
N SER A 157 -8.53 -7.11 -9.26
CA SER A 157 -8.39 -7.86 -8.00
C SER A 157 -7.65 -7.10 -6.91
N GLN A 158 -6.89 -6.08 -7.25
CA GLN A 158 -6.04 -5.31 -6.34
C GLN A 158 -6.80 -4.79 -5.11
N ALA A 159 -8.00 -4.27 -5.31
CA ALA A 159 -8.80 -3.69 -4.24
C ALA A 159 -9.09 -4.69 -3.11
N GLU A 160 -9.32 -5.97 -3.42
CA GLU A 160 -9.62 -6.98 -2.39
C GLU A 160 -8.40 -7.25 -1.50
N ALA A 161 -7.18 -7.20 -2.05
CA ALA A 161 -5.96 -7.31 -1.23
C ALA A 161 -5.83 -6.13 -0.24
N CYS A 162 -6.09 -4.91 -0.70
CA CYS A 162 -6.07 -3.72 0.16
C CYS A 162 -7.17 -3.77 1.23
N TYR A 163 -8.37 -4.23 0.88
CA TYR A 163 -9.53 -4.29 1.76
C TYR A 163 -9.38 -5.28 2.91
N ALA A 164 -8.44 -6.19 2.87
CA ALA A 164 -8.14 -7.09 3.98
C ALA A 164 -7.82 -6.30 5.27
N CYS A 165 -7.17 -5.16 5.14
CA CYS A 165 -6.84 -4.25 6.25
C CYS A 165 -7.65 -2.95 6.19
N HIS A 166 -7.95 -2.41 5.01
CA HIS A 166 -8.63 -1.13 4.79
C HIS A 166 -10.17 -1.29 4.65
N ALA A 167 -10.81 -1.92 5.64
CA ALA A 167 -12.24 -2.23 5.62
C ALA A 167 -13.14 -0.98 5.58
N GLU A 168 -12.72 0.14 6.17
CA GLU A 168 -13.46 1.41 6.13
C GLU A 168 -13.51 1.94 4.70
N VAL A 169 -12.38 1.95 4.00
CA VAL A 169 -12.29 2.37 2.60
C VAL A 169 -13.16 1.47 1.70
N LYS A 170 -13.18 0.16 1.98
CA LYS A 170 -14.12 -0.76 1.31
C LYS A 170 -15.56 -0.31 1.44
N SER A 171 -15.95 0.09 2.67
CA SER A 171 -17.31 0.56 2.93
C SER A 171 -17.64 1.85 2.18
N ASP A 172 -16.64 2.73 2.00
CA ASP A 172 -16.82 3.97 1.27
C ASP A 172 -17.07 3.73 -0.23
N PHE A 173 -16.34 2.81 -0.85
CA PHE A 173 -16.58 2.42 -2.24
C PHE A 173 -17.92 1.69 -2.47
N LEU A 174 -18.62 1.28 -1.41
CA LEU A 174 -19.99 0.74 -1.50
C LEU A 174 -21.06 1.83 -1.55
N LYS A 175 -20.73 3.08 -1.24
CA LYS A 175 -21.66 4.21 -1.32
C LYS A 175 -22.09 4.48 -2.77
N PRO A 176 -23.28 5.10 -2.98
CA PRO A 176 -23.85 5.25 -4.31
C PRO A 176 -23.07 6.17 -5.26
N SER A 177 -22.24 7.04 -4.74
CA SER A 177 -21.38 7.95 -5.53
C SER A 177 -19.92 7.69 -5.15
N ALA A 178 -19.22 6.91 -5.96
CA ALA A 178 -17.83 6.52 -5.75
C ALA A 178 -17.10 6.40 -7.09
N HIS A 179 -15.79 6.46 -7.05
CA HIS A 179 -14.97 6.11 -8.22
C HIS A 179 -15.16 4.63 -8.60
N PRO A 180 -15.01 4.25 -9.88
CA PRO A 180 -15.35 2.91 -10.38
C PRO A 180 -14.27 1.85 -10.08
N VAL A 181 -13.77 1.83 -8.84
CA VAL A 181 -12.80 0.83 -8.37
C VAL A 181 -13.43 -0.57 -8.35
N ARG A 182 -14.67 -0.69 -7.91
CA ARG A 182 -15.41 -1.95 -7.88
C ARG A 182 -15.64 -2.56 -9.27
N GLN A 183 -15.60 -1.76 -10.30
CA GLN A 183 -15.73 -2.19 -11.70
C GLN A 183 -14.37 -2.49 -12.34
N GLY A 184 -13.28 -2.34 -11.61
CA GLY A 184 -11.92 -2.53 -12.12
C GLY A 184 -11.48 -1.48 -13.14
N ALA A 185 -12.21 -0.36 -13.25
CA ALA A 185 -11.85 0.74 -14.15
C ALA A 185 -10.81 1.68 -13.52
N LEU A 186 -10.67 1.64 -12.19
CA LEU A 186 -9.61 2.28 -11.43
C LEU A 186 -9.09 1.30 -10.37
N ALA A 187 -7.82 1.44 -10.05
CA ALA A 187 -7.15 0.71 -8.98
C ALA A 187 -6.74 1.67 -7.85
N CYS A 188 -6.51 1.14 -6.65
CA CYS A 188 -6.00 1.94 -5.53
C CYS A 188 -4.68 2.63 -5.91
N THR A 189 -3.85 1.92 -6.67
CA THR A 189 -2.55 2.41 -7.13
C THR A 189 -2.62 3.44 -8.26
N ASP A 190 -3.79 3.80 -8.76
CA ASP A 190 -3.89 4.96 -9.66
C ASP A 190 -3.69 6.27 -8.91
N CYS A 191 -4.07 6.31 -7.63
CA CYS A 191 -3.92 7.47 -6.75
C CYS A 191 -2.82 7.29 -5.70
N HIS A 192 -2.62 6.08 -5.17
CA HIS A 192 -1.69 5.78 -4.08
C HIS A 192 -0.46 5.00 -4.55
N ASN A 193 0.67 5.19 -3.85
CA ASN A 193 1.82 4.30 -3.94
C ASN A 193 2.00 3.58 -2.59
N PRO A 194 1.59 2.30 -2.47
CA PRO A 194 1.65 1.57 -1.21
C PRO A 194 3.08 1.35 -0.69
N HIS A 195 4.09 1.46 -1.54
CA HIS A 195 5.48 1.31 -1.14
C HIS A 195 6.06 2.56 -0.44
N GLY A 196 5.39 3.70 -0.55
CA GLY A 196 5.80 4.93 0.13
C GLY A 196 5.77 6.15 -0.78
N THR A 197 5.55 7.30 -0.19
CA THR A 197 5.63 8.63 -0.82
C THR A 197 6.01 9.65 0.23
N ALA A 198 6.26 10.89 -0.21
CA ALA A 198 6.59 11.99 0.69
C ALA A 198 5.39 12.56 1.47
N ASN A 199 4.18 12.01 1.30
CA ASN A 199 2.97 12.50 1.99
C ASN A 199 2.29 11.40 2.82
N ASP A 200 1.56 11.82 3.85
CA ASP A 200 0.96 10.93 4.85
C ASP A 200 -0.11 9.98 4.30
N SER A 201 -0.72 10.33 3.16
CA SER A 201 -1.78 9.53 2.52
C SER A 201 -1.26 8.64 1.40
N LEU A 202 0.06 8.52 1.25
CA LEU A 202 0.72 7.74 0.18
C LEU A 202 0.24 8.11 -1.24
N LEU A 203 -0.14 9.37 -1.47
CA LEU A 203 -0.56 9.84 -2.80
C LEU A 203 0.64 9.89 -3.75
N LYS A 204 0.44 9.50 -5.01
CA LYS A 204 1.50 9.50 -6.05
C LYS A 204 2.05 10.89 -6.36
N ARG A 205 1.26 11.94 -6.15
CA ARG A 205 1.66 13.34 -6.36
C ARG A 205 1.90 14.02 -5.01
N ALA A 206 2.59 15.16 -5.05
CA ALA A 206 2.92 15.92 -3.85
C ALA A 206 1.69 16.46 -3.11
N THR A 207 0.58 16.70 -3.81
CA THR A 207 -0.68 17.15 -3.22
C THR A 207 -1.86 16.33 -3.72
N LEU A 208 -2.97 16.35 -2.94
CA LEU A 208 -4.22 15.73 -3.36
C LEU A 208 -4.70 16.30 -4.70
N ASN A 209 -4.73 17.62 -4.84
CA ASN A 209 -5.17 18.28 -6.06
C ASN A 209 -4.37 17.85 -7.30
N GLN A 210 -3.05 17.71 -7.18
CA GLN A 210 -2.21 17.22 -8.28
C GLN A 210 -2.57 15.79 -8.66
N THR A 211 -2.90 14.93 -7.69
CA THR A 211 -3.35 13.56 -7.94
C THR A 211 -4.70 13.56 -8.67
N CYS A 212 -5.63 14.42 -8.27
CA CYS A 212 -6.92 14.55 -8.95
C CYS A 212 -6.76 15.04 -10.40
N TYR A 213 -5.85 15.98 -10.62
CA TYR A 213 -5.62 16.58 -11.95
C TYR A 213 -5.00 15.63 -12.98
N ASP A 214 -4.46 14.48 -12.57
CA ASP A 214 -4.00 13.48 -13.53
C ASP A 214 -5.15 12.98 -14.43
N CYS A 215 -6.39 12.97 -13.91
CA CYS A 215 -7.58 12.59 -14.65
C CYS A 215 -8.55 13.77 -14.85
N HIS A 216 -8.65 14.69 -13.89
CA HIS A 216 -9.54 15.85 -13.90
C HIS A 216 -8.82 17.14 -14.32
N ALA A 217 -8.05 17.07 -15.38
CA ALA A 217 -7.22 18.17 -15.87
C ALA A 217 -8.02 19.45 -16.15
N GLU A 218 -9.31 19.33 -16.50
CA GLU A 218 -10.22 20.45 -16.78
C GLU A 218 -10.53 21.30 -15.53
N LYS A 219 -10.24 20.79 -14.33
CA LYS A 219 -10.43 21.53 -13.06
C LYS A 219 -9.16 22.26 -12.62
N ARG A 220 -8.03 22.03 -13.30
CA ARG A 220 -6.72 22.55 -12.88
C ARG A 220 -6.58 24.05 -13.06
N GLY A 221 -7.21 24.62 -14.05
CA GLY A 221 -6.98 26.02 -14.43
C GLY A 221 -5.73 26.20 -15.32
N PRO A 222 -5.17 27.41 -15.44
CA PRO A 222 -5.49 28.60 -14.65
C PRO A 222 -6.87 29.18 -14.96
N LEU A 223 -7.55 29.69 -13.93
CA LEU A 223 -8.86 30.31 -14.05
C LEU A 223 -8.78 31.80 -13.70
N VAL A 224 -9.51 32.63 -14.43
CA VAL A 224 -9.55 34.09 -14.16
C VAL A 224 -10.22 34.36 -12.81
N TRP A 225 -11.24 33.60 -12.50
CA TRP A 225 -11.96 33.66 -11.24
C TRP A 225 -11.85 32.31 -10.54
N GLU A 226 -10.97 32.23 -9.57
CA GLU A 226 -10.74 31.02 -8.78
C GLU A 226 -11.69 30.97 -7.58
N HIS A 227 -12.02 29.77 -7.14
CA HIS A 227 -12.68 29.52 -5.88
C HIS A 227 -11.65 28.94 -4.91
N ALA A 228 -11.33 29.67 -3.86
CA ALA A 228 -10.22 29.36 -2.96
C ALA A 228 -10.19 27.89 -2.47
N PRO A 229 -11.28 27.31 -1.93
CA PRO A 229 -11.24 25.90 -1.47
C PRO A 229 -10.95 24.89 -2.58
N VAL A 230 -11.26 25.21 -3.84
CA VAL A 230 -10.93 24.34 -4.99
C VAL A 230 -9.42 24.37 -5.29
N VAL A 231 -8.80 25.52 -5.14
CA VAL A 231 -7.34 25.66 -5.32
C VAL A 231 -6.59 25.01 -4.16
N GLU A 232 -7.14 25.07 -2.95
CA GLU A 232 -6.52 24.55 -1.74
C GLU A 232 -6.57 23.03 -1.69
N ASP A 233 -7.78 22.44 -1.68
CA ASP A 233 -7.95 21.00 -1.49
C ASP A 233 -9.33 20.53 -1.98
N CYS A 234 -9.35 19.58 -2.92
CA CYS A 234 -10.56 18.97 -3.46
C CYS A 234 -11.38 18.24 -2.38
N SER A 235 -10.74 17.70 -1.33
CA SER A 235 -11.42 16.95 -0.26
C SER A 235 -12.24 17.83 0.68
N VAL A 236 -12.09 19.14 0.63
CA VAL A 236 -13.01 20.07 1.33
C VAL A 236 -14.46 19.83 0.93
N CYS A 237 -14.68 19.45 -0.33
CA CYS A 237 -16.01 19.23 -0.88
C CYS A 237 -16.28 17.77 -1.27
N HIS A 238 -15.26 17.01 -1.68
CA HIS A 238 -15.40 15.66 -2.22
C HIS A 238 -14.74 14.62 -1.33
N ASP A 239 -15.38 13.45 -1.19
CA ASP A 239 -14.77 12.24 -0.64
C ASP A 239 -14.38 11.32 -1.80
N PRO A 240 -13.08 11.17 -2.10
CA PRO A 240 -12.64 10.44 -3.29
C PRO A 240 -12.92 8.94 -3.25
N HIS A 241 -13.11 8.34 -2.06
CA HIS A 241 -13.44 6.94 -1.93
C HIS A 241 -14.93 6.68 -2.09
N GLY A 242 -15.78 7.65 -1.76
CA GLY A 242 -17.21 7.56 -1.99
C GLY A 242 -18.06 8.28 -0.97
N ALA A 243 -19.18 8.80 -1.43
CA ALA A 243 -20.15 9.52 -0.62
C ALA A 243 -21.58 9.09 -0.92
N VAL A 244 -22.50 9.42 -0.02
CA VAL A 244 -23.94 9.20 -0.22
C VAL A 244 -24.58 10.24 -1.15
N HIS A 245 -23.87 11.33 -1.40
CA HIS A 245 -24.34 12.42 -2.25
C HIS A 245 -23.73 12.35 -3.66
N PRO A 246 -24.46 12.81 -4.69
CA PRO A 246 -23.94 12.86 -6.06
C PRO A 246 -22.62 13.60 -6.14
N ALA A 247 -21.80 13.25 -7.14
CA ALA A 247 -20.45 13.79 -7.33
C ALA A 247 -19.51 13.60 -6.12
N MET A 248 -19.77 12.60 -5.30
CA MET A 248 -18.98 12.29 -4.09
C MET A 248 -18.89 13.46 -3.12
N LEU A 249 -19.92 14.31 -3.03
CA LEU A 249 -19.93 15.42 -2.10
C LEU A 249 -20.03 14.95 -0.65
N THR A 250 -19.20 15.53 0.24
CA THR A 250 -19.19 15.25 1.68
C THR A 250 -20.50 15.64 2.34
N ARG A 251 -21.17 16.67 1.82
CA ARG A 251 -22.50 17.15 2.22
C ARG A 251 -23.29 17.54 0.99
N ARG A 252 -24.61 17.48 1.07
CA ARG A 252 -25.44 17.97 0.00
C ARG A 252 -25.52 19.51 0.01
N PRO A 253 -25.56 20.16 -1.17
CA PRO A 253 -25.94 21.58 -1.21
C PRO A 253 -27.41 21.75 -0.75
N PRO A 254 -27.77 22.85 -0.05
CA PRO A 254 -26.94 24.02 0.22
C PRO A 254 -26.03 23.91 1.45
N GLN A 255 -26.16 22.85 2.30
CA GLN A 255 -25.41 22.72 3.56
C GLN A 255 -23.90 22.74 3.35
N LEU A 256 -23.41 22.15 2.27
CA LEU A 256 -21.98 22.20 1.92
C LEU A 256 -21.50 23.64 1.74
N CYS A 257 -22.22 24.43 0.96
CA CYS A 257 -21.88 25.84 0.71
C CYS A 257 -21.97 26.69 1.98
N GLN A 258 -22.99 26.44 2.80
CA GLN A 258 -23.25 27.14 4.07
C GLN A 258 -22.23 26.85 5.17
N SER A 259 -21.34 25.86 4.96
CA SER A 259 -20.22 25.63 5.88
C SER A 259 -19.25 26.82 5.91
N CYS A 260 -19.17 27.60 4.82
CA CYS A 260 -18.29 28.76 4.67
C CYS A 260 -19.07 30.06 4.31
N HIS A 261 -20.17 29.91 3.58
CA HIS A 261 -20.94 31.04 3.08
C HIS A 261 -22.20 31.29 3.93
N THR A 262 -22.39 32.55 4.37
CA THR A 262 -23.62 32.96 5.00
C THR A 262 -24.66 33.39 3.95
N PRO A 263 -25.95 33.03 4.10
CA PRO A 263 -27.00 33.52 3.21
C PRO A 263 -27.36 34.99 3.46
N SER A 264 -26.83 35.63 4.50
CA SER A 264 -27.16 37.02 4.84
C SER A 264 -26.86 37.98 3.70
N GLY A 265 -27.85 38.79 3.30
CA GLY A 265 -27.72 39.73 2.18
C GLY A 265 -27.75 39.12 0.78
N HIS A 266 -27.94 37.81 0.67
CA HIS A 266 -28.06 37.15 -0.62
C HIS A 266 -29.45 37.43 -1.26
N PRO A 267 -29.58 37.65 -2.59
CA PRO A 267 -30.85 37.95 -3.23
C PRO A 267 -31.94 36.90 -3.03
N SER A 268 -31.63 35.68 -2.64
CA SER A 268 -32.59 34.62 -2.30
C SER A 268 -33.16 34.74 -0.89
N VAL A 269 -32.61 35.59 -0.02
CA VAL A 269 -33.14 35.86 1.31
C VAL A 269 -34.54 36.50 1.30
N PRO A 270 -34.90 37.40 0.33
CA PRO A 270 -36.23 37.88 0.15
C PRO A 270 -37.27 36.82 -0.22
N TYR A 271 -36.85 35.63 -0.56
CA TYR A 271 -37.74 34.51 -0.88
C TYR A 271 -38.07 33.61 0.29
N ASP A 272 -37.95 34.09 1.51
CA ASP A 272 -38.61 33.51 2.66
C ASP A 272 -40.13 33.74 2.57
N THR A 273 -40.90 33.14 3.47
CA THR A 273 -42.36 33.20 3.48
C THR A 273 -42.93 34.64 3.57
N GLY A 274 -42.10 35.63 3.87
CA GLY A 274 -42.52 37.07 3.96
C GLY A 274 -42.06 37.92 2.76
N GLY A 275 -41.21 37.42 1.87
CA GLY A 275 -40.51 38.24 0.88
C GLY A 275 -40.80 37.92 -0.59
N LEU A 276 -41.82 37.11 -0.91
CA LEU A 276 -42.17 36.82 -2.30
C LEU A 276 -43.13 37.86 -2.85
N PRO A 277 -42.79 38.53 -3.97
CA PRO A 277 -43.77 39.33 -4.70
C PRO A 277 -44.89 38.44 -5.25
N ASP A 278 -46.13 38.76 -4.89
CA ASP A 278 -47.37 38.26 -5.51
C ASP A 278 -47.46 36.77 -5.86
N GLY A 279 -47.40 35.88 -4.86
CA GLY A 279 -47.69 34.49 -5.12
C GLY A 279 -47.03 33.48 -4.18
N THR A 280 -47.43 32.25 -4.34
CA THR A 280 -46.84 31.11 -3.62
C THR A 280 -45.36 30.91 -4.01
N ALA A 281 -44.51 30.86 -3.01
CA ALA A 281 -43.11 30.54 -3.15
C ALA A 281 -42.94 29.24 -3.98
N SER A 282 -42.25 29.34 -5.11
CA SER A 282 -41.89 28.14 -5.84
C SER A 282 -41.03 27.23 -4.95
N PRO A 283 -41.42 25.97 -4.72
CA PRO A 283 -40.60 25.04 -3.96
C PRO A 283 -39.20 24.85 -4.58
N PHE A 284 -39.03 25.16 -5.86
CA PHE A 284 -37.73 25.15 -6.54
C PHE A 284 -36.84 26.35 -6.14
N LEU A 285 -37.39 27.45 -5.69
CA LEU A 285 -36.62 28.56 -5.16
C LEU A 285 -36.26 28.39 -3.68
N LEU A 286 -37.20 27.87 -2.88
CA LEU A 286 -37.02 27.67 -1.44
C LEU A 286 -36.20 26.42 -1.10
N GLY A 287 -36.32 25.36 -1.91
CA GLY A 287 -35.43 24.19 -1.83
C GLY A 287 -34.17 24.34 -2.66
N GLY A 288 -33.87 25.57 -3.10
CA GLY A 288 -32.87 25.84 -4.13
C GLY A 288 -31.45 25.49 -3.71
N ASN A 289 -30.84 24.70 -4.57
CA ASN A 289 -29.42 24.46 -4.54
C ASN A 289 -28.67 25.71 -5.04
N CYS A 290 -27.64 26.15 -4.33
CA CYS A 290 -26.77 27.27 -4.75
C CYS A 290 -26.25 27.07 -6.17
N LEU A 291 -26.03 25.82 -6.59
CA LEU A 291 -25.58 25.44 -7.94
C LEU A 291 -26.59 25.74 -9.04
N ASN A 292 -27.87 26.06 -8.72
CA ASN A 292 -28.82 26.47 -9.74
C ASN A 292 -28.45 27.82 -10.40
N CYS A 293 -27.69 28.63 -9.67
CA CYS A 293 -27.17 29.92 -10.14
C CYS A 293 -25.63 29.92 -10.22
N HIS A 294 -24.94 29.38 -9.21
CA HIS A 294 -23.49 29.34 -9.15
C HIS A 294 -22.97 28.04 -9.77
N THR A 295 -23.04 27.95 -11.09
CA THR A 295 -22.71 26.71 -11.83
C THR A 295 -21.21 26.45 -11.97
N GLN A 296 -20.39 27.49 -11.81
CA GLN A 296 -18.94 27.43 -12.03
C GLN A 296 -18.15 27.40 -10.73
N VAL A 297 -18.58 26.59 -9.76
CA VAL A 297 -17.98 26.53 -8.42
C VAL A 297 -16.51 26.12 -8.42
N HIS A 298 -16.02 25.47 -9.48
CA HIS A 298 -14.60 25.14 -9.62
C HIS A 298 -13.74 26.29 -10.16
N GLY A 299 -14.38 27.40 -10.56
CA GLY A 299 -13.73 28.55 -11.14
C GLY A 299 -14.26 28.89 -12.54
N SER A 300 -13.98 30.11 -13.03
CA SER A 300 -14.48 30.59 -14.29
C SER A 300 -13.44 31.40 -15.07
N ASN A 301 -13.45 31.26 -16.41
CA ASN A 301 -12.70 32.10 -17.34
C ASN A 301 -13.58 33.13 -18.02
N HIS A 302 -14.86 33.21 -17.68
CA HIS A 302 -15.75 34.20 -18.27
C HIS A 302 -15.47 35.62 -17.71
N PRO A 303 -15.46 36.69 -18.52
CA PRO A 303 -15.17 38.05 -18.05
C PRO A 303 -16.08 38.53 -16.89
N SER A 304 -17.34 38.06 -16.84
CA SER A 304 -18.28 38.34 -15.76
C SER A 304 -18.39 37.17 -14.73
N GLY A 305 -17.36 36.31 -14.63
CA GLY A 305 -17.37 35.11 -13.83
C GLY A 305 -17.11 35.30 -12.32
N LYS A 306 -16.96 36.53 -11.84
CA LYS A 306 -16.62 36.87 -10.44
C LYS A 306 -17.52 36.19 -9.40
N ALA A 307 -18.80 36.01 -9.71
CA ALA A 307 -19.74 35.31 -8.83
C ALA A 307 -19.86 33.81 -9.12
N LEU A 308 -19.01 33.24 -9.98
CA LEU A 308 -18.99 31.84 -10.38
C LEU A 308 -20.33 31.34 -10.96
N MET A 309 -21.08 32.23 -11.61
CA MET A 309 -22.35 31.93 -12.26
C MET A 309 -22.18 31.53 -13.75
N ARG A 310 -21.06 31.83 -14.33
CA ARG A 310 -20.70 31.58 -15.74
C ARG A 310 -19.25 31.20 -15.87
#